data_610193bb6a0c7ce7bfe4b1175791262c
#
_entry.id   610193bb6a0c7ce7bfe4b1175791262c
#
_cell.length_a   1.000
_cell.length_b   1.000
_cell.length_c   1.000
_cell.angle_alpha   90.00
_cell.angle_beta   90.00
_cell.angle_gamma   90.00
#
_symmetry.space_group_name_H-M   'P 1'
#
loop_
_entity.id
_entity.type
_entity.pdbx_description
1 polymer ?
#
loop_
_entity_poly.entity_id
_entity_poly.type
_entity_poly.pdbx_seq_one_letter_code
_entity_poly.pdbx_strand_id
1 'polypeptide(L)'
;MSAPQPNKIPVQQIDLDATKHRIHPRFITGFYQNIRVVSMYAFLALFLLLPWLRYNDRQAIWFDVPSQHYYIFGMTFLTQDFYFIAAFALIAAFTLFMVTVYAGRVWCGYACPQTIWTHLYQYVEKWVIGDRNKRMKFDKEPMSAKKAFKRGLVYFIWFVFSMITATTFVSYVSGTDSLYHSWQMIGVIPFPDWPTWIWVSVFIFAFSTYVNAGYMREQMCVQICPYGRFQSVMFDKDTLIVSYDYERGEPRGARKKGTNPEHLGDCIECQMCVQVCPTGIDIRDGLQVACIQCAACVDACNEVMDKVGYPRGLIRYTTERQLAEKEKSRVFRPRFFAYLALLTVLCGGVVYALTDRVPLEIDIRRDRNQLSSINTQGMIENSYIVKLTNKTQEPHTYKITLAPQEGLSLELRFNDVPLEAGESFDMPVSIYGDPDIIESGQTLVTLNVNSNDGQYMVSKQNVFTTQGQ
;
A
#
# COMPACT_ATOMS: atom_id res chain seq x y z
N MET A 1 43.94 -11.26 -10.27
CA MET A 1 42.67 -10.70 -9.73
C MET A 1 42.65 -11.03 -8.26
N SER A 2 42.90 -10.03 -7.42
CA SER A 2 42.91 -10.17 -5.96
C SER A 2 41.52 -10.49 -5.44
N ALA A 3 41.38 -11.52 -4.60
CA ALA A 3 40.14 -11.89 -3.94
C ALA A 3 39.56 -10.67 -3.21
N PRO A 4 38.25 -10.43 -3.28
CA PRO A 4 37.62 -9.32 -2.57
C PRO A 4 37.82 -9.50 -1.06
N GLN A 5 38.33 -8.47 -0.41
CA GLN A 5 38.51 -8.50 1.05
C GLN A 5 37.17 -8.68 1.75
N PRO A 6 37.02 -9.56 2.75
CA PRO A 6 35.75 -9.92 3.37
C PRO A 6 35.08 -8.79 4.17
N ASN A 7 35.69 -7.64 4.28
CA ASN A 7 35.24 -6.55 5.16
C ASN A 7 34.65 -5.31 4.47
N LYS A 8 34.37 -5.35 3.18
CA LYS A 8 33.67 -4.25 2.52
C LYS A 8 32.58 -4.82 1.64
N ILE A 9 31.34 -4.52 1.98
CA ILE A 9 30.21 -4.66 1.05
C ILE A 9 30.60 -3.84 -0.18
N PRO A 10 30.89 -4.45 -1.34
CA PRO A 10 31.27 -3.68 -2.50
C PRO A 10 30.05 -2.87 -2.92
N VAL A 11 30.14 -1.55 -2.77
CA VAL A 11 29.17 -0.62 -3.36
C VAL A 11 29.41 -0.70 -4.88
N GLN A 12 28.71 -1.62 -5.52
CA GLN A 12 28.79 -1.78 -6.96
C GLN A 12 28.19 -0.54 -7.62
N GLN A 13 28.97 0.15 -8.44
CA GLN A 13 28.44 1.15 -9.36
C GLN A 13 27.38 0.47 -10.22
N ILE A 14 26.17 1.02 -10.24
CA ILE A 14 25.09 0.54 -11.11
C ILE A 14 25.52 0.86 -12.54
N ASP A 15 25.92 -0.16 -13.27
CA ASP A 15 26.19 -0.03 -14.71
C ASP A 15 24.84 0.11 -15.42
N LEU A 16 24.50 1.35 -15.81
CA LEU A 16 23.25 1.66 -16.50
C LEU A 16 23.16 0.99 -17.88
N ASP A 17 24.28 0.64 -18.46
CA ASP A 17 24.32 -0.08 -19.75
C ASP A 17 24.02 -1.59 -19.62
N ALA A 18 24.26 -2.19 -18.46
CA ALA A 18 23.88 -3.58 -18.20
C ALA A 18 22.35 -3.80 -18.24
N THR A 19 21.56 -2.73 -18.10
CA THR A 19 20.08 -2.78 -18.11
C THR A 19 19.48 -2.88 -19.53
N LYS A 20 20.26 -2.78 -20.58
CA LYS A 20 19.75 -2.88 -21.96
C LYS A 20 19.25 -4.26 -22.37
N HIS A 21 19.63 -5.33 -21.63
CA HIS A 21 19.21 -6.68 -21.93
C HIS A 21 18.03 -7.12 -21.06
N ARG A 22 16.93 -7.51 -21.73
CA ARG A 22 15.75 -8.06 -21.05
C ARG A 22 16.12 -9.33 -20.29
N ILE A 23 15.90 -9.33 -18.98
CA ILE A 23 16.19 -10.47 -18.11
C ILE A 23 15.09 -11.53 -18.27
N HIS A 24 15.49 -12.75 -18.56
CA HIS A 24 14.61 -13.92 -18.65
C HIS A 24 14.94 -14.89 -17.51
N PRO A 25 14.32 -14.76 -16.33
CA PRO A 25 14.60 -15.67 -15.23
C PRO A 25 14.09 -17.09 -15.55
N ARG A 26 14.85 -18.10 -15.11
CA ARG A 26 14.43 -19.49 -15.15
C ARG A 26 13.51 -19.77 -13.97
N PHE A 27 12.38 -20.40 -14.22
CA PHE A 27 11.48 -20.85 -13.17
C PHE A 27 11.99 -22.14 -12.55
N ILE A 28 12.00 -22.19 -11.25
CA ILE A 28 12.40 -23.34 -10.44
C ILE A 28 11.30 -23.69 -9.44
N THR A 29 11.38 -24.86 -8.86
CA THR A 29 10.60 -25.32 -7.71
C THR A 29 11.54 -25.48 -6.53
N GLY A 30 11.08 -25.17 -5.31
CA GLY A 30 11.87 -25.30 -4.11
C GLY A 30 11.14 -24.73 -2.91
N PHE A 31 11.70 -24.85 -1.72
CA PHE A 31 11.07 -24.43 -0.48
C PHE A 31 10.76 -22.92 -0.47
N TYR A 32 11.76 -22.09 -0.74
CA TYR A 32 11.59 -20.63 -0.75
C TYR A 32 10.71 -20.15 -1.90
N GLN A 33 10.84 -20.78 -3.06
CA GLN A 33 10.00 -20.47 -4.21
C GLN A 33 8.52 -20.81 -3.93
N ASN A 34 8.22 -21.91 -3.24
CA ASN A 34 6.85 -22.26 -2.88
C ASN A 34 6.26 -21.25 -1.87
N ILE A 35 7.01 -20.86 -0.83
CA ILE A 35 6.59 -19.81 0.10
C ILE A 35 6.31 -18.51 -0.66
N ARG A 36 7.21 -18.12 -1.56
CA ARG A 36 7.06 -16.94 -2.40
C ARG A 36 5.79 -16.98 -3.24
N VAL A 37 5.53 -18.08 -3.92
CA VAL A 37 4.33 -18.25 -4.76
C VAL A 37 3.06 -18.20 -3.91
N VAL A 38 3.03 -18.90 -2.77
CA VAL A 38 1.89 -18.87 -1.86
C VAL A 38 1.62 -17.47 -1.33
N SER A 39 2.66 -16.76 -0.85
CA SER A 39 2.50 -15.38 -0.36
C SER A 39 2.02 -14.43 -1.45
N MET A 40 2.57 -14.55 -2.67
CA MET A 40 2.13 -13.73 -3.82
C MET A 40 0.66 -13.94 -4.16
N TYR A 41 0.19 -15.20 -4.23
CA TYR A 41 -1.22 -15.47 -4.51
C TYR A 41 -2.13 -15.06 -3.35
N ALA A 42 -1.68 -15.21 -2.11
CA ALA A 42 -2.43 -14.75 -0.94
C ALA A 42 -2.63 -13.23 -0.95
N PHE A 43 -1.58 -12.45 -1.20
CA PHE A 43 -1.69 -10.99 -1.31
C PHE A 43 -2.50 -10.54 -2.53
N LEU A 44 -2.36 -11.25 -3.66
CA LEU A 44 -3.16 -10.98 -4.85
C LEU A 44 -4.64 -11.26 -4.59
N ALA A 45 -4.96 -12.40 -3.96
CA ALA A 45 -6.33 -12.74 -3.58
C ALA A 45 -6.91 -11.73 -2.59
N LEU A 46 -6.14 -11.34 -1.57
CA LEU A 46 -6.54 -10.30 -0.63
C LEU A 46 -6.88 -9.00 -1.35
N PHE A 47 -6.02 -8.53 -2.25
CA PHE A 47 -6.24 -7.32 -3.02
C PHE A 47 -7.48 -7.39 -3.90
N LEU A 48 -7.70 -8.52 -4.60
CA LEU A 48 -8.83 -8.68 -5.52
C LEU A 48 -10.16 -8.91 -4.81
N LEU A 49 -10.16 -9.61 -3.66
CA LEU A 49 -11.40 -10.01 -2.97
C LEU A 49 -11.86 -9.02 -1.91
N LEU A 50 -10.94 -8.26 -1.32
CA LEU A 50 -11.25 -7.35 -0.22
C LEU A 50 -12.32 -6.29 -0.56
N PRO A 51 -12.40 -5.69 -1.78
CA PRO A 51 -13.46 -4.76 -2.13
C PRO A 51 -14.86 -5.38 -2.16
N TRP A 52 -14.95 -6.70 -2.38
CA TRP A 52 -16.22 -7.43 -2.44
C TRP A 52 -16.72 -7.88 -1.05
N LEU A 53 -15.87 -7.71 -0.02
CA LEU A 53 -16.27 -8.00 1.35
C LEU A 53 -17.24 -6.92 1.82
N ARG A 54 -18.41 -7.36 2.31
CA ARG A 54 -19.46 -6.47 2.84
C ARG A 54 -19.47 -6.50 4.36
N TYR A 55 -19.70 -5.34 4.95
CA TYR A 55 -19.90 -5.16 6.38
C TYR A 55 -21.06 -4.18 6.59
N ASN A 56 -22.13 -4.57 7.29
CA ASN A 56 -23.37 -3.79 7.48
C ASN A 56 -23.91 -3.22 6.15
N ASP A 57 -24.18 -4.11 5.18
CA ASP A 57 -24.74 -3.83 3.84
C ASP A 57 -23.93 -2.88 2.95
N ARG A 58 -22.74 -2.48 3.39
CA ARG A 58 -21.81 -1.66 2.61
C ARG A 58 -20.46 -2.36 2.41
N GLN A 59 -19.68 -1.86 1.48
CA GLN A 59 -18.30 -2.32 1.25
C GLN A 59 -17.44 -2.11 2.50
N ALA A 60 -16.72 -3.16 2.93
CA ALA A 60 -15.95 -3.15 4.17
C ALA A 60 -14.80 -2.13 4.19
N ILE A 61 -14.16 -1.90 3.04
CA ILE A 61 -13.15 -0.86 2.85
C ILE A 61 -13.56 -0.02 1.63
N TRP A 62 -13.98 1.20 1.87
CA TRP A 62 -14.44 2.11 0.83
C TRP A 62 -14.00 3.54 1.14
N PHE A 63 -13.33 4.17 0.20
CA PHE A 63 -12.88 5.55 0.26
C PHE A 63 -13.76 6.42 -0.63
N ASP A 64 -14.92 6.80 -0.16
CA ASP A 64 -15.86 7.66 -0.89
C ASP A 64 -15.35 9.11 -0.90
N VAL A 65 -14.57 9.43 -1.94
CA VAL A 65 -13.97 10.76 -2.10
C VAL A 65 -15.02 11.84 -2.39
N PRO A 66 -16.05 11.63 -3.22
CA PRO A 66 -17.10 12.61 -3.45
C PRO A 66 -17.84 13.04 -2.18
N SER A 67 -18.23 12.09 -1.33
CA SER A 67 -18.93 12.38 -0.09
C SER A 67 -17.99 12.70 1.08
N GLN A 68 -16.67 12.53 0.88
CA GLN A 68 -15.62 12.72 1.90
C GLN A 68 -15.75 11.76 3.10
N HIS A 69 -16.30 10.57 2.88
CA HIS A 69 -16.43 9.51 3.87
C HIS A 69 -15.48 8.35 3.55
N TYR A 70 -14.75 7.90 4.56
CA TYR A 70 -13.81 6.79 4.44
C TYR A 70 -14.23 5.69 5.38
N TYR A 71 -14.65 4.57 4.82
CA TYR A 71 -15.16 3.42 5.57
C TYR A 71 -14.08 2.36 5.70
N ILE A 72 -13.77 1.98 6.92
CA ILE A 72 -12.84 0.88 7.23
C ILE A 72 -13.55 -0.03 8.23
N PHE A 73 -14.12 -1.13 7.74
CA PHE A 73 -14.99 -2.01 8.50
C PHE A 73 -16.13 -1.24 9.21
N GLY A 74 -16.23 -1.38 10.54
CA GLY A 74 -17.24 -0.68 11.36
C GLY A 74 -16.95 0.80 11.65
N MET A 75 -15.85 1.37 11.14
CA MET A 75 -15.46 2.75 11.43
C MET A 75 -15.69 3.66 10.23
N THR A 76 -16.31 4.81 10.46
CA THR A 76 -16.45 5.89 9.48
C THR A 76 -15.49 7.01 9.84
N PHE A 77 -14.60 7.34 8.91
CA PHE A 77 -13.67 8.47 9.02
C PHE A 77 -14.12 9.57 8.06
N LEU A 78 -13.96 10.82 8.49
CA LEU A 78 -14.22 12.01 7.69
C LEU A 78 -12.88 12.64 7.26
N THR A 79 -12.93 13.62 6.37
CA THR A 79 -11.73 14.37 5.95
C THR A 79 -10.99 14.98 7.14
N GLN A 80 -11.70 15.37 8.19
CA GLN A 80 -11.10 15.90 9.43
C GLN A 80 -10.29 14.85 10.20
N ASP A 81 -10.62 13.58 10.05
CA ASP A 81 -9.93 12.44 10.66
C ASP A 81 -8.69 11.97 9.84
N PHE A 82 -8.27 12.76 8.83
CA PHE A 82 -7.15 12.40 7.94
C PHE A 82 -5.84 12.10 8.69
N TYR A 83 -5.67 12.65 9.88
CA TYR A 83 -4.53 12.35 10.75
C TYR A 83 -4.42 10.86 11.12
N PHE A 84 -5.56 10.11 11.20
CA PHE A 84 -5.53 8.66 11.40
C PHE A 84 -4.93 7.94 10.18
N ILE A 85 -5.28 8.38 8.97
CA ILE A 85 -4.72 7.79 7.74
C ILE A 85 -3.22 8.03 7.69
N ALA A 86 -2.77 9.25 8.05
CA ALA A 86 -1.36 9.56 8.17
C ALA A 86 -0.66 8.71 9.24
N ALA A 87 -1.28 8.51 10.39
CA ALA A 87 -0.75 7.67 11.47
C ALA A 87 -0.64 6.20 11.04
N PHE A 88 -1.66 5.64 10.37
CA PHE A 88 -1.59 4.28 9.80
C PHE A 88 -0.48 4.14 8.75
N ALA A 89 -0.32 5.13 7.88
CA ALA A 89 0.78 5.14 6.91
C ALA A 89 2.16 5.18 7.58
N LEU A 90 2.32 5.96 8.65
CA LEU A 90 3.55 6.00 9.46
C LEU A 90 3.82 4.66 10.15
N ILE A 91 2.81 4.05 10.77
CA ILE A 91 2.93 2.72 11.40
C ILE A 91 3.36 1.69 10.36
N ALA A 92 2.74 1.68 9.17
CA ALA A 92 3.11 0.77 8.10
C ALA A 92 4.56 0.99 7.64
N ALA A 93 5.00 2.25 7.47
CA ALA A 93 6.37 2.59 7.09
C ALA A 93 7.39 2.15 8.13
N PHE A 94 7.17 2.44 9.42
CA PHE A 94 8.09 2.03 10.49
C PHE A 94 8.09 0.52 10.72
N THR A 95 6.95 -0.15 10.53
CA THR A 95 6.89 -1.62 10.54
C THR A 95 7.75 -2.20 9.42
N LEU A 96 7.66 -1.62 8.21
CA LEU A 96 8.48 -2.03 7.08
C LEU A 96 9.97 -1.80 7.36
N PHE A 97 10.34 -0.68 7.98
CA PHE A 97 11.72 -0.41 8.38
C PHE A 97 12.22 -1.39 9.45
N MET A 98 11.40 -1.70 10.45
CA MET A 98 11.72 -2.71 11.45
C MET A 98 11.98 -4.08 10.82
N VAL A 99 11.11 -4.52 9.90
CA VAL A 99 11.29 -5.77 9.14
C VAL A 99 12.59 -5.73 8.34
N THR A 100 12.92 -4.58 7.73
CA THR A 100 14.15 -4.41 6.94
C THR A 100 15.43 -4.56 7.77
N VAL A 101 15.46 -4.00 8.97
CA VAL A 101 16.60 -4.14 9.87
C VAL A 101 16.85 -5.61 10.23
N TYR A 102 15.78 -6.42 10.33
CA TYR A 102 15.86 -7.85 10.66
C TYR A 102 16.17 -8.73 9.48
N ALA A 103 15.29 -8.67 8.47
CA ALA A 103 15.21 -9.62 7.38
C ALA A 103 15.56 -8.98 6.01
N GLY A 104 16.21 -7.82 6.04
CA GLY A 104 16.64 -7.13 4.82
C GLY A 104 15.47 -6.86 3.86
N ARG A 105 15.58 -7.33 2.63
CA ARG A 105 14.61 -7.10 1.55
C ARG A 105 13.55 -8.18 1.41
N VAL A 106 13.21 -8.90 2.46
CA VAL A 106 12.21 -9.97 2.40
C VAL A 106 10.87 -9.47 1.86
N TRP A 107 10.45 -8.25 2.22
CA TRP A 107 9.26 -7.61 1.67
C TRP A 107 9.29 -7.55 0.13
N CYS A 108 10.41 -7.09 -0.44
CA CYS A 108 10.58 -6.97 -1.89
C CYS A 108 10.49 -8.33 -2.60
N GLY A 109 11.00 -9.39 -1.96
CA GLY A 109 10.99 -10.75 -2.53
C GLY A 109 9.65 -11.45 -2.48
N TYR A 110 8.81 -11.20 -1.47
CA TYR A 110 7.65 -12.03 -1.15
C TYR A 110 6.31 -11.31 -1.16
N ALA A 111 6.27 -10.01 -0.82
CA ALA A 111 5.01 -9.29 -0.58
C ALA A 111 4.84 -8.02 -1.44
N CYS A 112 5.91 -7.50 -2.05
CA CYS A 112 5.86 -6.27 -2.83
C CYS A 112 4.95 -6.41 -4.05
N PRO A 113 3.98 -5.51 -4.27
CA PRO A 113 3.10 -5.54 -5.44
C PRO A 113 3.87 -5.59 -6.76
N GLN A 114 4.91 -4.77 -6.95
CA GLN A 114 5.72 -4.80 -8.18
C GLN A 114 6.28 -6.19 -8.48
N THR A 115 6.75 -6.91 -7.47
CA THR A 115 7.30 -8.26 -7.62
C THR A 115 6.20 -9.27 -7.96
N ILE A 116 5.00 -9.13 -7.35
CA ILE A 116 3.85 -10.00 -7.59
C ILE A 116 3.40 -9.87 -9.05
N TRP A 117 3.12 -8.65 -9.51
CA TRP A 117 2.65 -8.40 -10.89
C TRP A 117 3.72 -8.76 -11.93
N THR A 118 4.99 -8.43 -11.69
CA THR A 118 6.09 -8.82 -12.59
C THR A 118 6.20 -10.33 -12.71
N HIS A 119 6.09 -11.09 -11.60
CA HIS A 119 6.10 -12.54 -11.61
C HIS A 119 4.92 -13.12 -12.39
N LEU A 120 3.71 -12.59 -12.20
CA LEU A 120 2.50 -13.00 -12.92
C LEU A 120 2.67 -12.80 -14.43
N TYR A 121 3.18 -11.65 -14.85
CA TYR A 121 3.43 -11.33 -16.26
C TYR A 121 4.49 -12.22 -16.89
N GLN A 122 5.57 -12.52 -16.16
CA GLN A 122 6.60 -13.47 -16.60
C GLN A 122 6.06 -14.89 -16.66
N TYR A 123 5.10 -15.25 -15.79
CA TYR A 123 4.45 -16.55 -15.84
C TYR A 123 3.58 -16.71 -17.10
N VAL A 124 2.89 -15.66 -17.52
CA VAL A 124 2.17 -15.63 -18.82
C VAL A 124 3.13 -15.82 -19.99
N GLU A 125 4.29 -15.16 -19.98
CA GLU A 125 5.33 -15.40 -21.01
C GLU A 125 5.80 -16.86 -21.04
N LYS A 126 6.01 -17.45 -19.85
CA LYS A 126 6.38 -18.86 -19.75
C LYS A 126 5.31 -19.77 -20.35
N TRP A 127 4.05 -19.47 -20.07
CA TRP A 127 2.92 -20.28 -20.54
C TRP A 127 2.76 -20.20 -22.08
N VAL A 128 2.84 -19.02 -22.68
CA VAL A 128 2.60 -18.81 -24.12
C VAL A 128 3.85 -19.11 -24.98
N ILE A 129 5.03 -18.70 -24.53
CA ILE A 129 6.28 -18.79 -25.31
C ILE A 129 7.10 -20.00 -24.87
N GLY A 130 7.15 -20.27 -23.56
CA GLY A 130 7.90 -21.37 -22.96
C GLY A 130 8.97 -20.92 -21.98
N ASP A 131 9.84 -21.85 -21.58
CA ASP A 131 10.91 -21.62 -20.61
C ASP A 131 11.97 -20.63 -21.10
N ARG A 132 12.89 -20.23 -20.19
CA ARG A 132 13.95 -19.24 -20.39
C ARG A 132 14.64 -19.37 -21.77
N ASN A 133 15.16 -20.56 -22.13
CA ASN A 133 15.89 -20.74 -23.36
C ASN A 133 15.02 -20.53 -24.61
N LYS A 134 13.74 -20.94 -24.55
CA LYS A 134 12.78 -20.71 -25.64
C LYS A 134 12.45 -19.21 -25.75
N ARG A 135 12.29 -18.49 -24.63
CA ARG A 135 12.06 -17.03 -24.63
C ARG A 135 13.22 -16.25 -25.21
N MET A 136 14.48 -16.61 -24.83
CA MET A 136 15.70 -16.01 -25.39
C MET A 136 15.82 -16.23 -26.89
N LYS A 137 15.52 -17.46 -27.34
CA LYS A 137 15.53 -17.80 -28.79
C LYS A 137 14.42 -17.03 -29.52
N PHE A 138 13.23 -17.02 -28.97
CA PHE A 138 12.07 -16.32 -29.53
C PHE A 138 12.34 -14.82 -29.71
N ASP A 139 13.03 -14.16 -28.78
CA ASP A 139 13.36 -12.74 -28.93
C ASP A 139 14.34 -12.47 -30.06
N LYS A 140 15.30 -13.40 -30.31
CA LYS A 140 16.28 -13.30 -31.39
C LYS A 140 15.74 -13.70 -32.77
N GLU A 141 14.65 -14.48 -32.84
CA GLU A 141 14.03 -14.88 -34.10
C GLU A 141 13.51 -13.67 -34.90
N PRO A 142 13.57 -13.71 -36.25
CA PRO A 142 12.95 -12.66 -37.07
C PRO A 142 11.42 -12.66 -36.87
N MET A 143 10.77 -11.55 -37.23
CA MET A 143 9.33 -11.42 -37.12
C MET A 143 8.63 -12.39 -38.09
N SER A 144 7.76 -13.24 -37.57
CA SER A 144 6.91 -14.16 -38.34
C SER A 144 5.47 -14.06 -37.85
N ALA A 145 4.48 -14.50 -38.64
CA ALA A 145 3.08 -14.50 -38.23
C ALA A 145 2.86 -15.24 -36.90
N LYS A 146 3.53 -16.39 -36.72
CA LYS A 146 3.48 -17.16 -35.46
C LYS A 146 4.09 -16.39 -34.30
N LYS A 147 5.20 -15.66 -34.52
CA LYS A 147 5.83 -14.82 -33.49
C LYS A 147 4.92 -13.64 -33.15
N ALA A 148 4.35 -12.97 -34.15
CA ALA A 148 3.41 -11.85 -33.95
C ALA A 148 2.18 -12.29 -33.16
N PHE A 149 1.57 -13.44 -33.50
CA PHE A 149 0.42 -13.98 -32.77
C PHE A 149 0.74 -14.28 -31.29
N LYS A 150 1.84 -15.02 -31.03
CA LYS A 150 2.23 -15.32 -29.64
C LYS A 150 2.55 -14.06 -28.82
N ARG A 151 3.24 -13.08 -29.43
CA ARG A 151 3.56 -11.81 -28.79
C ARG A 151 2.29 -11.01 -28.52
N GLY A 152 1.37 -10.95 -29.50
CA GLY A 152 0.07 -10.31 -29.36
C GLY A 152 -0.75 -10.93 -28.24
N LEU A 153 -0.79 -12.28 -28.15
CA LEU A 153 -1.50 -13.00 -27.09
C LEU A 153 -0.93 -12.66 -25.70
N VAL A 154 0.40 -12.61 -25.53
CA VAL A 154 1.02 -12.20 -24.26
C VAL A 154 0.60 -10.78 -23.90
N TYR A 155 0.68 -9.85 -24.84
CA TYR A 155 0.30 -8.44 -24.61
C TYR A 155 -1.18 -8.27 -24.28
N PHE A 156 -2.03 -9.04 -24.96
CA PHE A 156 -3.47 -9.04 -24.68
C PHE A 156 -3.78 -9.55 -23.27
N ILE A 157 -3.16 -10.67 -22.84
CA ILE A 157 -3.35 -11.20 -21.49
C ILE A 157 -2.82 -10.20 -20.44
N TRP A 158 -1.68 -9.56 -20.68
CA TRP A 158 -1.17 -8.50 -19.80
C TRP A 158 -2.13 -7.33 -19.69
N PHE A 159 -2.73 -6.92 -20.82
CA PHE A 159 -3.73 -5.86 -20.84
C PHE A 159 -4.96 -6.24 -20.01
N VAL A 160 -5.47 -7.46 -20.15
CA VAL A 160 -6.60 -7.95 -19.35
C VAL A 160 -6.27 -7.94 -17.85
N PHE A 161 -5.11 -8.43 -17.45
CA PHE A 161 -4.67 -8.38 -16.05
C PHE A 161 -4.50 -6.94 -15.54
N SER A 162 -3.99 -6.03 -16.37
CA SER A 162 -3.90 -4.61 -16.01
C SER A 162 -5.27 -4.00 -15.79
N MET A 163 -6.24 -4.30 -16.65
CA MET A 163 -7.62 -3.82 -16.53
C MET A 163 -8.29 -4.34 -15.26
N ILE A 164 -8.17 -5.64 -14.97
CA ILE A 164 -8.69 -6.25 -13.73
C ILE A 164 -8.07 -5.56 -12.50
N THR A 165 -6.76 -5.38 -12.49
CA THR A 165 -6.05 -4.72 -11.40
C THR A 165 -6.52 -3.29 -11.19
N ALA A 166 -6.63 -2.52 -12.29
CA ALA A 166 -7.05 -1.12 -12.25
C ALA A 166 -8.50 -0.97 -11.80
N THR A 167 -9.40 -1.80 -12.32
CA THR A 167 -10.82 -1.79 -11.93
C THR A 167 -10.96 -2.14 -10.45
N THR A 168 -10.23 -3.15 -9.96
CA THR A 168 -10.21 -3.49 -8.53
C THR A 168 -9.67 -2.34 -7.68
N PHE A 169 -8.62 -1.66 -8.13
CA PHE A 169 -8.08 -0.52 -7.39
C PHE A 169 -9.08 0.64 -7.34
N VAL A 170 -9.71 0.96 -8.47
CA VAL A 170 -10.71 2.03 -8.54
C VAL A 170 -11.97 1.68 -7.73
N SER A 171 -12.33 0.39 -7.58
CA SER A 171 -13.48 -0.03 -6.78
C SER A 171 -13.35 0.30 -5.28
N TYR A 172 -12.14 0.46 -4.77
CA TYR A 172 -11.94 0.98 -3.40
C TYR A 172 -12.36 2.44 -3.25
N VAL A 173 -12.43 3.19 -4.35
CA VAL A 173 -12.78 4.63 -4.35
C VAL A 173 -14.21 4.86 -4.84
N SER A 174 -14.60 4.22 -5.93
CA SER A 174 -15.93 4.40 -6.54
C SER A 174 -17.04 3.60 -5.86
N GLY A 175 -16.67 2.62 -5.05
CA GLY A 175 -17.60 1.61 -4.54
C GLY A 175 -17.88 0.49 -5.54
N THR A 176 -18.04 -0.73 -5.04
CA THR A 176 -18.38 -1.90 -5.89
C THR A 176 -19.77 -1.84 -6.46
N ASP A 177 -20.71 -1.22 -5.75
CA ASP A 177 -22.11 -1.14 -6.19
C ASP A 177 -22.28 -0.28 -7.43
N SER A 178 -21.60 0.87 -7.50
CA SER A 178 -21.63 1.72 -8.69
C SER A 178 -20.99 1.05 -9.91
N LEU A 179 -19.97 0.22 -9.70
CA LEU A 179 -19.35 -0.57 -10.77
C LEU A 179 -20.25 -1.73 -11.21
N TYR A 180 -20.90 -2.41 -10.27
CA TYR A 180 -21.72 -3.60 -10.53
C TYR A 180 -23.04 -3.24 -11.22
N HIS A 181 -23.75 -2.22 -10.75
CA HIS A 181 -24.99 -1.75 -11.39
C HIS A 181 -24.78 -1.33 -12.84
N SER A 182 -23.66 -0.69 -13.13
CA SER A 182 -23.30 -0.31 -14.50
C SER A 182 -23.06 -1.52 -15.42
N TRP A 183 -22.62 -2.66 -14.88
CA TRP A 183 -22.47 -3.89 -15.64
C TRP A 183 -23.80 -4.61 -15.89
N GLN A 184 -24.74 -4.53 -14.96
CA GLN A 184 -26.07 -5.17 -15.10
C GLN A 184 -26.98 -4.48 -16.12
N MET A 185 -26.90 -3.17 -16.26
CA MET A 185 -27.75 -2.41 -17.18
C MET A 185 -27.46 -2.66 -18.66
N ILE A 186 -26.31 -3.22 -18.99
CA ILE A 186 -25.86 -3.41 -20.37
C ILE A 186 -25.87 -4.91 -20.77
N GLY A 187 -26.90 -5.64 -20.51
CA GLY A 187 -27.07 -7.08 -20.81
C GLY A 187 -26.54 -7.67 -22.15
N VAL A 188 -25.89 -6.86 -23.01
CA VAL A 188 -25.17 -7.27 -24.23
C VAL A 188 -24.06 -6.28 -24.54
N ILE A 189 -22.79 -6.56 -24.09
CA ILE A 189 -21.53 -5.91 -24.52
C ILE A 189 -21.33 -4.42 -24.15
N PRO A 190 -20.13 -4.06 -23.93
CA PRO A 190 -19.26 -4.13 -22.75
C PRO A 190 -18.69 -2.77 -22.35
N PHE A 191 -19.41 -1.68 -22.39
CA PHE A 191 -18.95 -0.42 -21.82
C PHE A 191 -19.93 -0.01 -20.71
N PRO A 192 -19.54 -0.21 -19.43
CA PRO A 192 -20.35 0.27 -18.32
C PRO A 192 -20.52 1.79 -18.42
N ASP A 193 -21.70 2.28 -18.09
CA ASP A 193 -22.02 3.72 -18.04
C ASP A 193 -21.37 4.36 -16.82
N TRP A 194 -20.04 4.31 -16.79
CA TRP A 194 -19.25 4.90 -15.75
C TRP A 194 -19.02 6.37 -16.01
N PRO A 195 -19.05 7.22 -14.97
CA PRO A 195 -18.60 8.60 -15.07
C PRO A 195 -17.20 8.71 -15.67
N THR A 196 -16.94 9.76 -16.43
CA THR A 196 -15.67 9.97 -17.15
C THR A 196 -14.44 9.83 -16.26
N TRP A 197 -14.50 10.31 -15.00
CA TRP A 197 -13.39 10.23 -14.07
C TRP A 197 -13.01 8.79 -13.69
N ILE A 198 -13.99 7.87 -13.61
CA ILE A 198 -13.73 6.44 -13.36
C ILE A 198 -12.96 5.84 -14.54
N TRP A 199 -13.42 6.09 -15.78
CA TRP A 199 -12.73 5.62 -16.98
C TRP A 199 -11.29 6.12 -17.06
N VAL A 200 -11.08 7.42 -16.83
CA VAL A 200 -9.76 8.03 -16.84
C VAL A 200 -8.87 7.37 -15.78
N SER A 201 -9.37 7.18 -14.57
CA SER A 201 -8.63 6.53 -13.49
C SER A 201 -8.28 5.08 -13.83
N VAL A 202 -9.23 4.29 -14.31
CA VAL A 202 -8.98 2.89 -14.72
C VAL A 202 -7.92 2.82 -15.81
N PHE A 203 -7.97 3.68 -16.83
CA PHE A 203 -6.96 3.69 -17.89
C PHE A 203 -5.57 4.10 -17.38
N ILE A 204 -5.46 5.10 -16.51
CA ILE A 204 -4.19 5.54 -15.92
C ILE A 204 -3.58 4.39 -15.11
N PHE A 205 -4.33 3.76 -14.22
CA PHE A 205 -3.83 2.66 -13.39
C PHE A 205 -3.54 1.40 -14.22
N ALA A 206 -4.36 1.09 -15.23
CA ALA A 206 -4.10 -0.02 -16.14
C ALA A 206 -2.82 0.19 -16.93
N PHE A 207 -2.64 1.37 -17.50
CA PHE A 207 -1.43 1.75 -18.24
C PHE A 207 -0.19 1.70 -17.33
N SER A 208 -0.29 2.25 -16.12
CA SER A 208 0.79 2.21 -15.13
C SER A 208 1.18 0.77 -14.78
N THR A 209 0.20 -0.09 -14.47
CA THR A 209 0.45 -1.51 -14.15
C THR A 209 1.06 -2.25 -15.35
N TYR A 210 0.53 -2.01 -16.54
CA TYR A 210 1.01 -2.63 -17.78
C TYR A 210 2.47 -2.28 -18.07
N VAL A 211 2.84 -1.02 -17.93
CA VAL A 211 4.22 -0.56 -18.16
C VAL A 211 5.15 -1.04 -17.06
N ASN A 212 4.77 -0.88 -15.81
CA ASN A 212 5.62 -1.23 -14.66
C ASN A 212 5.90 -2.74 -14.59
N ALA A 213 4.88 -3.58 -14.72
CA ALA A 213 5.04 -5.03 -14.61
C ALA A 213 5.51 -5.68 -15.92
N GLY A 214 5.12 -5.14 -17.07
CA GLY A 214 5.44 -5.71 -18.38
C GLY A 214 6.80 -5.29 -18.93
N TYR A 215 7.13 -4.01 -18.86
CA TYR A 215 8.32 -3.45 -19.48
C TYR A 215 9.41 -3.08 -18.47
N MET A 216 9.08 -2.31 -17.43
CA MET A 216 10.07 -1.79 -16.48
C MET A 216 10.60 -2.86 -15.51
N ARG A 217 9.73 -3.74 -15.04
CA ARG A 217 10.09 -4.91 -14.21
C ARG A 217 11.08 -4.58 -13.09
N GLU A 218 12.28 -5.19 -13.18
CA GLU A 218 13.39 -5.01 -12.25
C GLU A 218 13.94 -3.58 -12.23
N GLN A 219 13.85 -2.83 -13.32
CA GLN A 219 14.30 -1.43 -13.38
C GLN A 219 13.53 -0.55 -12.41
N MET A 220 12.22 -0.83 -12.23
CA MET A 220 11.40 -0.14 -11.23
C MET A 220 11.99 -0.28 -9.83
N CYS A 221 12.43 -1.50 -9.46
CA CYS A 221 13.01 -1.78 -8.14
C CYS A 221 14.40 -1.17 -7.95
N VAL A 222 15.23 -1.13 -9.02
CA VAL A 222 16.63 -0.72 -8.94
C VAL A 222 16.80 0.78 -9.11
N GLN A 223 16.02 1.40 -10.01
CA GLN A 223 16.23 2.80 -10.41
C GLN A 223 15.21 3.77 -9.83
N ILE A 224 13.92 3.41 -9.77
CA ILE A 224 12.84 4.32 -9.44
C ILE A 224 12.42 4.21 -7.98
N CYS A 225 12.32 2.98 -7.44
CA CYS A 225 11.81 2.76 -6.10
C CYS A 225 12.74 3.35 -5.02
N PRO A 226 12.31 4.38 -4.27
CA PRO A 226 13.15 4.99 -3.24
C PRO A 226 13.45 4.01 -2.11
N TYR A 227 12.49 3.15 -1.75
CA TYR A 227 12.66 2.14 -0.72
C TYR A 227 13.80 1.16 -1.05
N GLY A 228 13.97 0.78 -2.31
CA GLY A 228 15.07 -0.08 -2.73
C GLY A 228 16.47 0.50 -2.45
N ARG A 229 16.60 1.83 -2.44
CA ARG A 229 17.84 2.52 -2.11
C ARG A 229 18.02 2.73 -0.60
N PHE A 230 16.95 3.14 0.10
CA PHE A 230 16.99 3.32 1.56
C PHE A 230 17.33 2.04 2.31
N GLN A 231 16.82 0.91 1.87
CA GLN A 231 17.07 -0.37 2.52
C GLN A 231 18.56 -0.72 2.62
N SER A 232 19.34 -0.45 1.57
CA SER A 232 20.77 -0.80 1.56
C SER A 232 21.59 -0.07 2.65
N VAL A 233 21.12 1.11 3.08
CA VAL A 233 21.74 1.90 4.17
C VAL A 233 21.32 1.38 5.55
N MET A 234 20.20 0.67 5.64
CA MET A 234 19.67 0.16 6.91
C MET A 234 20.29 -1.17 7.34
N PHE A 235 20.98 -1.86 6.44
CA PHE A 235 21.62 -3.14 6.73
C PHE A 235 22.76 -2.98 7.71
N ASP A 236 22.90 -3.94 8.59
CA ASP A 236 24.04 -4.10 9.49
C ASP A 236 24.56 -5.54 9.44
N LYS A 237 25.63 -5.83 10.17
CA LYS A 237 26.27 -7.15 10.20
C LYS A 237 25.37 -8.29 10.67
N ASP A 238 24.29 -7.97 11.38
CA ASP A 238 23.33 -8.93 11.92
C ASP A 238 22.03 -8.98 11.12
N THR A 239 21.90 -8.23 10.01
CA THR A 239 20.75 -8.28 9.12
C THR A 239 20.75 -9.58 8.32
N LEU A 240 19.62 -10.29 8.29
CA LEU A 240 19.47 -11.53 7.54
C LEU A 240 19.47 -11.23 6.03
N ILE A 241 20.41 -11.78 5.31
CA ILE A 241 20.58 -11.61 3.87
C ILE A 241 20.77 -12.96 3.19
N VAL A 242 20.44 -13.03 1.90
CA VAL A 242 20.85 -14.16 1.05
C VAL A 242 22.30 -13.95 0.65
N SER A 243 23.17 -14.88 0.96
CA SER A 243 24.57 -14.77 0.67
C SER A 243 25.17 -16.10 0.23
N TYR A 244 26.28 -16.00 -0.52
CA TYR A 244 27.13 -17.10 -0.96
C TYR A 244 28.26 -17.29 0.05
N ASP A 245 28.57 -18.55 0.37
CA ASP A 245 29.64 -18.92 1.27
C ASP A 245 30.97 -19.03 0.51
N TYR A 246 31.79 -17.98 0.58
CA TYR A 246 33.06 -17.90 -0.13
C TYR A 246 34.08 -18.91 0.36
N GLU A 247 34.18 -19.13 1.68
CA GLU A 247 35.17 -20.06 2.23
C GLU A 247 34.94 -21.49 1.73
N ARG A 248 33.68 -21.85 1.57
CA ARG A 248 33.28 -23.16 1.12
C ARG A 248 33.25 -23.27 -0.39
N GLY A 249 32.94 -22.21 -1.12
CA GLY A 249 32.66 -22.24 -2.56
C GLY A 249 33.83 -21.93 -3.47
N GLU A 250 34.84 -21.23 -2.97
CA GLU A 250 36.00 -20.84 -3.76
C GLU A 250 37.24 -21.73 -3.47
N PRO A 251 38.15 -21.94 -4.43
CA PRO A 251 38.04 -21.54 -5.83
C PRO A 251 36.98 -22.33 -6.61
N ARG A 252 36.11 -21.60 -7.32
CA ARG A 252 35.06 -22.22 -8.12
C ARG A 252 35.61 -22.80 -9.42
N GLY A 253 35.05 -23.92 -9.91
CA GLY A 253 35.49 -24.51 -11.17
C GLY A 253 34.57 -25.63 -11.66
N ALA A 254 34.48 -25.73 -13.00
CA ALA A 254 33.71 -26.80 -13.63
C ALA A 254 34.39 -28.16 -13.41
N ARG A 255 33.56 -29.17 -13.09
CA ARG A 255 34.08 -30.54 -12.87
C ARG A 255 33.08 -31.58 -13.33
N LYS A 256 33.62 -32.81 -13.60
CA LYS A 256 32.78 -33.96 -13.93
C LYS A 256 32.11 -34.52 -12.68
N LYS A 257 30.92 -35.10 -12.86
CA LYS A 257 30.18 -35.75 -11.76
C LYS A 257 31.06 -36.90 -11.17
N GLY A 258 31.15 -36.91 -9.84
CA GLY A 258 31.96 -37.92 -9.13
C GLY A 258 33.43 -37.60 -8.96
N THR A 259 33.95 -36.48 -9.50
CA THR A 259 35.30 -36.01 -9.24
C THR A 259 35.27 -34.88 -8.22
N ASN A 260 36.06 -34.99 -7.15
CA ASN A 260 36.21 -33.91 -6.16
C ASN A 260 37.70 -33.52 -6.10
N PRO A 261 38.14 -32.56 -6.93
CA PRO A 261 39.53 -32.08 -6.88
C PRO A 261 39.77 -31.33 -5.56
N GLU A 262 40.79 -31.72 -4.80
CA GLU A 262 41.11 -31.16 -3.49
C GLU A 262 41.37 -29.64 -3.50
N HIS A 263 41.71 -29.08 -4.66
CA HIS A 263 42.01 -27.64 -4.81
C HIS A 263 40.80 -26.78 -5.20
N LEU A 264 39.60 -27.37 -5.38
CA LEU A 264 38.39 -26.63 -5.76
C LEU A 264 37.38 -26.65 -4.62
N GLY A 265 36.71 -25.49 -4.38
CA GLY A 265 35.59 -25.36 -3.46
C GLY A 265 34.33 -26.05 -4.02
N ASP A 266 33.24 -26.02 -3.28
CA ASP A 266 31.97 -26.74 -3.63
C ASP A 266 31.22 -26.13 -4.83
N CYS A 267 31.56 -24.90 -5.26
CA CYS A 267 30.90 -24.25 -6.39
C CYS A 267 31.40 -24.85 -7.74
N ILE A 268 30.49 -25.51 -8.48
CA ILE A 268 30.79 -26.13 -9.78
C ILE A 268 30.63 -25.18 -10.98
N GLU A 269 30.45 -23.89 -10.72
CA GLU A 269 30.31 -22.83 -11.74
C GLU A 269 29.17 -23.05 -12.76
N CYS A 270 28.07 -23.67 -12.31
CA CYS A 270 26.91 -23.97 -13.17
C CYS A 270 26.07 -22.77 -13.58
N GLN A 271 26.27 -21.59 -12.97
CA GLN A 271 25.55 -20.34 -13.21
C GLN A 271 24.02 -20.39 -12.98
N MET A 272 23.52 -21.44 -12.33
CA MET A 272 22.08 -21.58 -12.09
C MET A 272 21.54 -20.47 -11.19
N CYS A 273 22.31 -20.04 -10.18
CA CYS A 273 21.95 -18.91 -9.30
C CYS A 273 21.71 -17.60 -10.07
N VAL A 274 22.49 -17.34 -11.12
CA VAL A 274 22.32 -16.18 -12.01
C VAL A 274 21.10 -16.34 -12.92
N GLN A 275 20.90 -17.55 -13.48
CA GLN A 275 19.80 -17.82 -14.42
C GLN A 275 18.41 -17.72 -13.76
N VAL A 276 18.30 -18.06 -12.48
CA VAL A 276 17.01 -17.98 -11.75
C VAL A 276 16.76 -16.61 -11.16
N CYS A 277 17.76 -15.74 -11.12
CA CYS A 277 17.64 -14.42 -10.51
C CYS A 277 16.69 -13.51 -11.30
N PRO A 278 15.61 -12.99 -10.69
CA PRO A 278 14.67 -12.09 -11.36
C PRO A 278 15.28 -10.72 -11.69
N THR A 279 16.33 -10.32 -10.98
CA THR A 279 17.08 -9.07 -11.23
C THR A 279 18.39 -9.28 -11.96
N GLY A 280 18.71 -10.54 -12.33
CA GLY A 280 19.87 -10.88 -13.17
C GLY A 280 21.23 -10.73 -12.52
N ILE A 281 21.30 -10.59 -11.20
CA ILE A 281 22.58 -10.44 -10.47
C ILE A 281 23.31 -11.78 -10.31
N ASP A 282 24.63 -11.72 -10.16
CA ASP A 282 25.43 -12.83 -9.68
C ASP A 282 25.66 -12.72 -8.17
N ILE A 283 24.97 -13.55 -7.39
CA ILE A 283 25.08 -13.54 -5.92
C ILE A 283 26.48 -13.97 -5.44
N ARG A 284 27.27 -14.62 -6.29
CA ARG A 284 28.64 -15.03 -5.97
C ARG A 284 29.61 -13.86 -5.89
N ASP A 285 29.24 -12.71 -6.47
CA ASP A 285 30.03 -11.47 -6.38
C ASP A 285 29.66 -10.64 -5.12
N GLY A 286 28.91 -11.24 -4.19
CA GLY A 286 28.51 -10.65 -2.94
C GLY A 286 27.13 -10.01 -2.93
N LEU A 287 26.82 -9.30 -1.85
CA LEU A 287 25.55 -8.60 -1.70
C LEU A 287 25.49 -7.40 -2.65
N GLN A 288 24.45 -7.35 -3.47
CA GLN A 288 24.23 -6.29 -4.45
C GLN A 288 22.95 -5.53 -4.15
N VAL A 289 22.95 -4.21 -4.44
CA VAL A 289 21.77 -3.34 -4.26
C VAL A 289 20.55 -3.82 -5.05
N ALA A 290 20.73 -4.50 -6.19
CA ALA A 290 19.64 -5.05 -6.99
C ALA A 290 19.06 -6.36 -6.44
N CYS A 291 19.67 -6.99 -5.41
CA CYS A 291 19.15 -8.21 -4.79
C CYS A 291 17.84 -7.93 -4.05
N ILE A 292 16.75 -8.60 -4.39
CA ILE A 292 15.45 -8.52 -3.71
C ILE A 292 15.27 -9.62 -2.65
N GLN A 293 16.30 -10.40 -2.37
CA GLN A 293 16.34 -11.47 -1.34
C GLN A 293 15.20 -12.50 -1.47
N CYS A 294 14.82 -12.83 -2.68
CA CYS A 294 13.75 -13.79 -2.97
C CYS A 294 14.15 -15.27 -2.79
N ALA A 295 15.42 -15.55 -2.51
CA ALA A 295 16.02 -16.88 -2.28
C ALA A 295 15.85 -17.90 -3.43
N ALA A 296 15.47 -17.48 -4.65
CA ALA A 296 15.42 -18.38 -5.80
C ALA A 296 16.79 -19.03 -6.10
N CYS A 297 17.89 -18.29 -5.88
CA CYS A 297 19.25 -18.82 -6.01
C CYS A 297 19.59 -19.86 -4.95
N VAL A 298 19.00 -19.80 -3.75
CA VAL A 298 19.16 -20.80 -2.69
C VAL A 298 18.57 -22.14 -3.13
N ASP A 299 17.31 -22.12 -3.58
CA ASP A 299 16.63 -23.32 -4.06
C ASP A 299 17.36 -23.95 -5.27
N ALA A 300 17.76 -23.11 -6.24
CA ALA A 300 18.49 -23.55 -7.42
C ALA A 300 19.85 -24.16 -7.06
N CYS A 301 20.59 -23.56 -6.13
CA CYS A 301 21.88 -24.06 -5.70
C CYS A 301 21.73 -25.38 -4.92
N ASN A 302 20.76 -25.47 -4.02
CA ASN A 302 20.49 -26.70 -3.27
C ASN A 302 20.12 -27.88 -4.22
N GLU A 303 19.30 -27.63 -5.25
CA GLU A 303 18.99 -28.64 -6.27
C GLU A 303 20.25 -29.13 -7.00
N VAL A 304 21.17 -28.24 -7.27
CA VAL A 304 22.46 -28.59 -7.90
C VAL A 304 23.37 -29.35 -6.95
N MET A 305 23.47 -28.89 -5.67
CA MET A 305 24.27 -29.56 -4.62
C MET A 305 23.79 -31.00 -4.39
N ASP A 306 22.49 -31.24 -4.36
CA ASP A 306 21.91 -32.57 -4.25
C ASP A 306 22.30 -33.49 -5.43
N LYS A 307 22.30 -32.93 -6.66
CA LYS A 307 22.69 -33.69 -7.89
C LYS A 307 24.15 -34.08 -7.93
N VAL A 308 25.02 -33.28 -7.33
CA VAL A 308 26.47 -33.55 -7.29
C VAL A 308 26.90 -34.28 -6.01
N GLY A 309 26.00 -34.42 -5.02
CA GLY A 309 26.29 -35.10 -3.76
C GLY A 309 27.01 -34.22 -2.73
N TYR A 310 26.92 -32.89 -2.83
CA TYR A 310 27.51 -31.95 -1.87
C TYR A 310 26.47 -31.48 -0.85
N PRO A 311 26.91 -31.09 0.36
CA PRO A 311 25.99 -30.57 1.37
C PRO A 311 25.28 -29.31 0.86
N ARG A 312 23.97 -29.18 1.15
CA ARG A 312 23.18 -27.97 0.86
C ARG A 312 23.73 -26.74 1.60
N GLY A 313 23.25 -25.55 1.23
CA GLY A 313 23.50 -24.30 1.96
C GLY A 313 24.76 -23.56 1.52
N LEU A 314 25.28 -23.82 0.32
CA LEU A 314 26.34 -23.01 -0.29
C LEU A 314 25.86 -21.57 -0.54
N ILE A 315 24.58 -21.41 -0.94
CA ILE A 315 23.87 -20.14 -0.91
C ILE A 315 22.75 -20.30 0.12
N ARG A 316 22.65 -19.39 1.09
CA ARG A 316 21.67 -19.47 2.20
C ARG A 316 21.29 -18.11 2.75
N TYR A 317 20.18 -18.07 3.49
CA TYR A 317 19.92 -16.95 4.38
C TYR A 317 20.90 -17.02 5.55
N THR A 318 21.63 -15.94 5.77
CA THR A 318 22.62 -15.81 6.83
C THR A 318 22.88 -14.33 7.15
N THR A 319 23.72 -14.05 8.12
CA THR A 319 24.16 -12.70 8.44
C THR A 319 25.65 -12.54 8.11
N GLU A 320 26.12 -11.32 7.86
CA GLU A 320 27.53 -11.06 7.63
C GLU A 320 28.38 -11.54 8.81
N ARG A 321 27.89 -11.35 10.07
CA ARG A 321 28.54 -11.86 11.27
C ARG A 321 28.71 -13.38 11.27
N GLN A 322 27.68 -14.12 10.86
CA GLN A 322 27.76 -15.59 10.79
C GLN A 322 28.76 -16.08 9.74
N LEU A 323 28.88 -15.36 8.62
CA LEU A 323 29.80 -15.71 7.55
C LEU A 323 31.24 -15.35 7.89
N ALA A 324 31.48 -14.10 8.37
CA ALA A 324 32.83 -13.59 8.59
C ALA A 324 33.40 -13.95 9.97
N GLU A 325 32.58 -13.85 11.02
CA GLU A 325 33.02 -14.01 12.41
C GLU A 325 32.67 -15.40 12.98
N LYS A 326 31.86 -16.22 12.25
CA LYS A 326 31.31 -17.53 12.71
C LYS A 326 30.55 -17.44 14.05
N GLU A 327 30.14 -16.21 14.44
CA GLU A 327 29.35 -15.94 15.64
C GLU A 327 27.84 -16.00 15.35
N LYS A 328 27.05 -16.26 16.40
CA LYS A 328 25.58 -16.19 16.29
C LYS A 328 25.14 -14.74 16.09
N SER A 329 24.19 -14.53 15.19
CA SER A 329 23.58 -13.21 14.97
C SER A 329 22.90 -12.69 16.24
N ARG A 330 23.01 -11.40 16.48
CA ARG A 330 22.34 -10.73 17.61
C ARG A 330 20.94 -10.30 17.18
N VAL A 331 19.93 -11.02 17.68
CA VAL A 331 18.52 -10.73 17.38
C VAL A 331 18.09 -9.44 18.07
N PHE A 332 18.42 -9.28 19.37
CA PHE A 332 18.07 -8.11 20.16
C PHE A 332 19.17 -7.04 20.07
N ARG A 333 18.87 -6.00 19.30
CA ARG A 333 19.78 -4.88 19.00
C ARG A 333 19.16 -3.57 19.46
N PRO A 334 19.96 -2.53 19.80
CA PRO A 334 19.43 -1.23 20.19
C PRO A 334 18.46 -0.63 19.15
N ARG A 335 18.78 -0.79 17.86
CA ARG A 335 17.91 -0.35 16.75
C ARG A 335 16.54 -1.02 16.76
N PHE A 336 16.46 -2.32 17.09
CA PHE A 336 15.20 -3.02 17.21
C PHE A 336 14.33 -2.43 18.32
N PHE A 337 14.90 -2.24 19.50
CA PHE A 337 14.16 -1.65 20.62
C PHE A 337 13.70 -0.22 20.33
N ALA A 338 14.49 0.57 19.59
CA ALA A 338 14.11 1.90 19.17
C ALA A 338 12.88 1.87 18.24
N TYR A 339 12.86 0.99 17.20
CA TYR A 339 11.68 0.83 16.34
C TYR A 339 10.47 0.25 17.07
N LEU A 340 10.69 -0.73 17.96
CA LEU A 340 9.62 -1.32 18.76
C LEU A 340 8.98 -0.28 19.68
N ALA A 341 9.79 0.52 20.38
CA ALA A 341 9.29 1.59 21.25
C ALA A 341 8.51 2.64 20.46
N LEU A 342 9.04 3.08 19.30
CA LEU A 342 8.37 4.02 18.43
C LEU A 342 7.01 3.47 17.93
N LEU A 343 6.97 2.22 17.46
CA LEU A 343 5.73 1.58 17.02
C LEU A 343 4.74 1.42 18.17
N THR A 344 5.21 1.06 19.37
CA THR A 344 4.34 0.95 20.54
C THR A 344 3.71 2.30 20.90
N VAL A 345 4.48 3.39 20.85
CA VAL A 345 3.98 4.74 21.11
C VAL A 345 2.98 5.16 20.02
N LEU A 346 3.30 4.93 18.75
CA LEU A 346 2.38 5.27 17.65
C LEU A 346 1.09 4.45 17.70
N CYS A 347 1.18 3.14 17.88
CA CYS A 347 -0.01 2.28 17.99
C CYS A 347 -0.83 2.63 19.24
N GLY A 348 -0.19 2.86 20.39
CA GLY A 348 -0.85 3.29 21.62
C GLY A 348 -1.55 4.64 21.45
N GLY A 349 -0.90 5.60 20.79
CA GLY A 349 -1.49 6.89 20.48
C GLY A 349 -2.71 6.79 19.56
N VAL A 350 -2.64 5.94 18.54
CA VAL A 350 -3.80 5.70 17.64
C VAL A 350 -4.95 5.02 18.41
N VAL A 351 -4.66 4.00 19.21
CA VAL A 351 -5.69 3.32 20.01
C VAL A 351 -6.33 4.31 20.98
N TYR A 352 -5.53 5.10 21.68
CA TYR A 352 -6.03 6.14 22.59
C TYR A 352 -6.94 7.14 21.85
N ALA A 353 -6.48 7.67 20.72
CA ALA A 353 -7.26 8.63 19.92
C ALA A 353 -8.56 8.03 19.34
N LEU A 354 -8.58 6.72 19.04
CA LEU A 354 -9.79 6.02 18.59
C LEU A 354 -10.79 5.79 19.73
N THR A 355 -10.31 5.52 20.95
CA THR A 355 -11.17 5.32 22.12
C THR A 355 -11.75 6.62 22.68
N ASP A 356 -11.00 7.73 22.57
CA ASP A 356 -11.42 9.06 23.01
C ASP A 356 -12.26 9.81 21.94
N ARG A 357 -12.48 9.18 20.78
CA ARG A 357 -13.20 9.79 19.66
C ARG A 357 -14.68 9.92 19.96
N VAL A 358 -15.21 11.16 19.88
CA VAL A 358 -16.65 11.40 19.96
C VAL A 358 -17.31 10.95 18.64
N PRO A 359 -18.34 10.09 18.70
CA PRO A 359 -18.96 9.53 17.50
C PRO A 359 -19.96 10.46 16.79
N LEU A 360 -20.04 11.71 17.22
CA LEU A 360 -20.84 12.78 16.59
C LEU A 360 -19.92 13.90 16.11
N GLU A 361 -20.05 14.28 14.87
CA GLU A 361 -19.33 15.43 14.28
C GLU A 361 -20.28 16.58 14.00
N ILE A 362 -19.83 17.79 14.35
CA ILE A 362 -20.55 19.02 14.06
C ILE A 362 -19.61 19.95 13.28
N ASP A 363 -20.05 20.42 12.12
CA ASP A 363 -19.38 21.51 11.40
C ASP A 363 -20.37 22.68 11.24
N ILE A 364 -19.96 23.87 11.69
CA ILE A 364 -20.80 25.06 11.65
C ILE A 364 -20.20 26.01 10.62
N ARG A 365 -20.88 26.16 9.50
CA ARG A 365 -20.50 27.09 8.43
C ARG A 365 -21.40 28.28 8.45
N ARG A 366 -20.81 29.46 8.38
CA ARG A 366 -21.53 30.70 8.19
C ARG A 366 -22.00 30.84 6.76
N ASP A 367 -23.21 31.38 6.55
CA ASP A 367 -23.60 31.80 5.21
C ASP A 367 -22.73 32.99 4.80
N ARG A 368 -21.97 32.81 3.69
CA ARG A 368 -21.06 33.85 3.17
C ARG A 368 -21.78 34.94 2.41
N ASN A 369 -23.02 34.70 1.96
CA ASN A 369 -23.79 35.66 1.17
C ASN A 369 -24.41 36.75 2.08
N GLN A 370 -24.64 36.43 3.35
CA GLN A 370 -25.29 37.36 4.28
C GLN A 370 -24.70 37.18 5.69
N LEU A 371 -23.77 38.05 6.07
CA LEU A 371 -23.07 37.96 7.36
C LEU A 371 -23.97 38.28 8.54
N SER A 372 -24.83 39.27 8.37
CA SER A 372 -25.92 39.61 9.31
C SER A 372 -27.02 40.33 8.54
N SER A 373 -28.27 40.15 8.99
CA SER A 373 -29.43 40.90 8.49
C SER A 373 -30.27 41.35 9.67
N ILE A 374 -31.08 42.36 9.45
CA ILE A 374 -32.09 42.80 10.43
C ILE A 374 -33.42 42.29 9.91
N ASN A 375 -34.10 41.45 10.72
CA ASN A 375 -35.41 40.95 10.37
C ASN A 375 -36.51 42.02 10.52
N THR A 376 -37.73 41.70 10.10
CA THR A 376 -38.87 42.63 10.18
C THR A 376 -39.27 43.03 11.62
N GLN A 377 -38.73 42.34 12.62
CA GLN A 377 -38.98 42.61 14.06
C GLN A 377 -37.84 43.43 14.68
N GLY A 378 -36.82 43.86 13.88
CA GLY A 378 -35.70 44.64 14.38
C GLY A 378 -34.57 43.81 15.00
N MET A 379 -34.68 42.47 15.02
CA MET A 379 -33.65 41.57 15.56
C MET A 379 -32.52 41.33 14.54
N ILE A 380 -31.30 41.22 15.03
CA ILE A 380 -30.14 40.90 14.21
C ILE A 380 -30.13 39.38 13.97
N GLU A 381 -30.19 38.97 12.70
CA GLU A 381 -30.16 37.57 12.29
C GLU A 381 -28.81 37.20 11.74
N ASN A 382 -28.23 36.10 12.21
CA ASN A 382 -27.09 35.42 11.59
C ASN A 382 -27.50 34.01 11.17
N SER A 383 -27.29 33.68 9.90
CA SER A 383 -27.62 32.38 9.33
C SER A 383 -26.40 31.47 9.27
N TYR A 384 -26.57 30.25 9.71
CA TYR A 384 -25.54 29.21 9.71
C TYR A 384 -26.06 27.94 9.03
N ILE A 385 -25.15 27.17 8.47
CA ILE A 385 -25.42 25.80 8.05
C ILE A 385 -24.66 24.89 9.01
N VAL A 386 -25.39 24.13 9.79
CA VAL A 386 -24.84 23.15 10.74
C VAL A 386 -24.89 21.78 10.09
N LYS A 387 -23.71 21.27 9.74
CA LYS A 387 -23.57 19.91 9.24
C LYS A 387 -23.41 18.97 10.43
N LEU A 388 -24.36 18.07 10.61
CA LEU A 388 -24.32 16.98 11.57
C LEU A 388 -23.90 15.70 10.87
N THR A 389 -23.00 14.92 11.47
CA THR A 389 -22.61 13.62 10.94
C THR A 389 -22.64 12.58 12.05
N ASN A 390 -23.46 11.56 11.86
CA ASN A 390 -23.49 10.40 12.73
C ASN A 390 -22.34 9.46 12.36
N LYS A 391 -21.29 9.37 13.21
CA LYS A 391 -20.15 8.47 13.00
C LYS A 391 -20.36 7.07 13.58
N THR A 392 -21.53 6.83 14.23
CA THR A 392 -21.86 5.52 14.81
C THR A 392 -22.34 4.54 13.74
N GLN A 393 -22.50 3.28 14.14
CA GLN A 393 -23.09 2.22 13.30
C GLN A 393 -24.60 2.05 13.52
N GLU A 394 -25.20 2.88 14.38
CA GLU A 394 -26.60 2.82 14.74
C GLU A 394 -27.30 4.15 14.37
N PRO A 395 -28.59 4.14 14.03
CA PRO A 395 -29.35 5.35 13.81
C PRO A 395 -29.55 6.10 15.14
N HIS A 396 -29.32 7.40 15.12
CA HIS A 396 -29.57 8.28 16.28
C HIS A 396 -30.35 9.51 15.86
N THR A 397 -31.16 10.06 16.80
CA THR A 397 -31.81 11.33 16.61
C THR A 397 -31.11 12.39 17.44
N TYR A 398 -30.78 13.51 16.82
CA TYR A 398 -30.01 14.59 17.45
C TYR A 398 -30.83 15.84 17.60
N LYS A 399 -30.56 16.59 18.67
CA LYS A 399 -31.20 17.85 19.00
C LYS A 399 -30.17 18.96 19.15
N ILE A 400 -30.40 20.07 18.45
CA ILE A 400 -29.52 21.24 18.51
C ILE A 400 -30.11 22.22 19.52
N THR A 401 -29.29 22.76 20.42
CA THR A 401 -29.64 23.76 21.38
C THR A 401 -28.57 24.84 21.43
N LEU A 402 -28.99 26.09 21.74
CA LEU A 402 -28.07 27.18 22.00
C LEU A 402 -27.74 27.18 23.50
N ALA A 403 -26.48 27.37 23.86
CA ALA A 403 -26.12 27.61 25.25
C ALA A 403 -26.83 28.89 25.75
N PRO A 404 -27.39 28.88 26.97
CA PRO A 404 -28.10 30.05 27.50
C PRO A 404 -27.23 31.30 27.49
N GLN A 405 -27.67 32.33 26.77
CA GLN A 405 -26.99 33.62 26.68
C GLN A 405 -28.04 34.70 26.53
N GLU A 406 -27.94 35.73 27.35
CA GLU A 406 -28.91 36.83 27.35
C GLU A 406 -28.98 37.52 25.99
N GLY A 407 -30.18 37.81 25.52
CA GLY A 407 -30.39 38.49 24.24
C GLY A 407 -30.25 37.63 22.98
N LEU A 408 -29.90 36.33 23.09
CA LEU A 408 -29.81 35.43 21.95
C LEU A 408 -30.92 34.39 21.95
N SER A 409 -31.49 34.13 20.78
CA SER A 409 -32.47 33.07 20.54
C SER A 409 -32.13 32.26 19.32
N LEU A 410 -32.50 30.97 19.34
CA LEU A 410 -32.24 30.00 18.28
C LEU A 410 -33.53 29.64 17.57
N GLU A 411 -33.55 29.75 16.28
CA GLU A 411 -34.65 29.23 15.46
C GLU A 411 -34.15 28.09 14.59
N LEU A 412 -34.82 26.94 14.66
CA LEU A 412 -34.52 25.73 13.98
C LEU A 412 -35.66 25.36 13.03
N ARG A 413 -35.34 24.86 11.84
CA ARG A 413 -36.36 24.34 10.94
C ARG A 413 -36.97 23.03 11.44
N PHE A 414 -36.20 22.21 12.13
CA PHE A 414 -36.62 20.96 12.76
C PHE A 414 -35.94 20.85 14.14
N ASN A 415 -36.70 20.41 15.14
CA ASN A 415 -36.15 20.23 16.50
C ASN A 415 -35.35 18.95 16.64
N ASP A 416 -35.78 17.90 15.96
CA ASP A 416 -35.18 16.57 16.00
C ASP A 416 -34.68 16.17 14.60
N VAL A 417 -33.43 15.76 14.52
CA VAL A 417 -32.75 15.38 13.28
C VAL A 417 -32.41 13.88 13.35
N PRO A 418 -33.21 12.99 12.75
CA PRO A 418 -32.88 11.59 12.66
C PRO A 418 -31.77 11.38 11.62
N LEU A 419 -30.71 10.65 11.99
CA LEU A 419 -29.59 10.31 11.12
C LEU A 419 -29.33 8.81 11.18
N GLU A 420 -29.27 8.20 10.03
CA GLU A 420 -28.85 6.81 9.87
C GLU A 420 -27.35 6.64 10.16
N ALA A 421 -26.91 5.40 10.26
CA ALA A 421 -25.50 5.07 10.49
C ALA A 421 -24.58 5.66 9.40
N GLY A 422 -23.66 6.55 9.79
CA GLY A 422 -22.73 7.21 8.87
C GLY A 422 -23.35 8.31 8.00
N GLU A 423 -24.58 8.73 8.26
CA GLU A 423 -25.29 9.78 7.51
C GLU A 423 -24.84 11.17 7.96
N SER A 424 -24.81 12.10 6.99
CA SER A 424 -24.59 13.53 7.24
C SER A 424 -25.80 14.33 6.76
N PHE A 425 -26.19 15.33 7.54
CA PHE A 425 -27.29 16.22 7.22
C PHE A 425 -26.88 17.68 7.44
N ASP A 426 -27.14 18.54 6.44
CA ASP A 426 -26.90 19.96 6.49
C ASP A 426 -28.18 20.68 6.92
N MET A 427 -28.18 21.24 8.11
CA MET A 427 -29.32 21.94 8.68
C MET A 427 -29.08 23.44 8.68
N PRO A 428 -29.97 24.25 8.05
CA PRO A 428 -29.96 25.70 8.20
C PRO A 428 -30.45 26.09 9.61
N VAL A 429 -29.70 26.95 10.23
CA VAL A 429 -29.93 27.44 11.61
C VAL A 429 -29.81 28.95 11.63
N SER A 430 -30.82 29.65 12.15
CA SER A 430 -30.76 31.09 12.36
C SER A 430 -30.65 31.40 13.85
N ILE A 431 -29.73 32.28 14.20
CA ILE A 431 -29.55 32.81 15.54
C ILE A 431 -29.97 34.30 15.50
N TYR A 432 -30.91 34.68 16.35
CA TYR A 432 -31.39 36.05 16.50
C TYR A 432 -30.81 36.68 17.74
N GLY A 433 -30.39 37.93 17.60
CA GLY A 433 -29.87 38.75 18.68
C GLY A 433 -30.65 40.03 18.87
N ASP A 434 -30.94 40.35 20.13
CA ASP A 434 -31.55 41.62 20.48
C ASP A 434 -30.54 42.76 20.45
N PRO A 435 -30.68 43.77 19.56
CA PRO A 435 -29.72 44.85 19.43
C PRO A 435 -29.58 45.70 20.67
N ASP A 436 -30.61 45.71 21.58
CA ASP A 436 -30.57 46.47 22.81
C ASP A 436 -29.78 45.79 23.93
N ILE A 437 -29.56 44.49 23.83
CA ILE A 437 -28.89 43.67 24.85
C ILE A 437 -27.46 43.31 24.41
N ILE A 438 -27.24 43.07 23.13
CA ILE A 438 -25.96 42.54 22.62
C ILE A 438 -25.06 43.72 22.21
N GLU A 439 -23.83 43.74 22.76
CA GLU A 439 -22.80 44.72 22.36
C GLU A 439 -22.47 44.66 20.90
N SER A 440 -22.25 45.83 20.27
CA SER A 440 -21.83 45.91 18.88
C SER A 440 -20.47 45.24 18.67
N GLY A 441 -20.37 44.29 17.71
CA GLY A 441 -19.14 43.60 17.40
C GLY A 441 -19.33 42.10 17.11
N GLN A 442 -18.46 41.30 17.67
CA GLN A 442 -18.47 39.84 17.52
C GLN A 442 -18.65 39.19 18.90
N THR A 443 -19.66 38.37 19.03
CA THR A 443 -19.96 37.61 20.24
C THR A 443 -19.83 36.13 19.99
N LEU A 444 -19.14 35.40 20.88
CA LEU A 444 -19.03 33.94 20.79
C LEU A 444 -20.35 33.28 21.20
N VAL A 445 -20.86 32.41 20.34
CA VAL A 445 -22.08 31.62 20.61
C VAL A 445 -21.70 30.13 20.61
N THR A 446 -22.27 29.38 21.56
CA THR A 446 -22.03 27.95 21.68
C THR A 446 -23.27 27.17 21.30
N LEU A 447 -23.18 26.36 20.25
CA LEU A 447 -24.23 25.41 19.89
C LEU A 447 -23.89 24.05 20.50
N ASN A 448 -24.87 23.48 21.20
CA ASN A 448 -24.79 22.14 21.79
C ASN A 448 -25.68 21.21 20.98
N VAL A 449 -25.13 20.05 20.64
CA VAL A 449 -25.89 18.97 19.98
C VAL A 449 -25.85 17.75 20.86
N ASN A 450 -27.03 17.27 21.21
CA ASN A 450 -27.25 16.14 22.11
C ASN A 450 -27.95 15.03 21.32
N SER A 451 -27.59 13.78 21.54
CA SER A 451 -28.44 12.67 21.12
C SER A 451 -29.63 12.53 22.04
N ASN A 452 -30.79 12.12 21.52
CA ASN A 452 -32.04 11.99 22.32
C ASN A 452 -31.92 10.96 23.44
N ASP A 453 -31.04 9.99 23.31
CA ASP A 453 -30.72 8.99 24.35
C ASP A 453 -29.72 9.49 25.40
N GLY A 454 -29.20 10.70 25.23
CA GLY A 454 -28.26 11.34 26.16
C GLY A 454 -26.84 10.74 26.14
N GLN A 455 -26.55 9.83 25.26
CA GLN A 455 -25.24 9.15 25.19
C GLN A 455 -24.13 10.06 24.64
N TYR A 456 -24.50 10.96 23.72
CA TYR A 456 -23.51 11.79 23.00
C TYR A 456 -23.90 13.27 23.13
N MET A 457 -22.92 14.08 23.51
CA MET A 457 -23.05 15.53 23.58
C MET A 457 -21.80 16.18 23.02
N VAL A 458 -21.98 17.09 22.07
CA VAL A 458 -20.89 17.88 21.49
C VAL A 458 -21.26 19.36 21.52
N SER A 459 -20.31 20.19 21.92
CA SER A 459 -20.47 21.65 21.96
C SER A 459 -19.46 22.26 20.98
N LYS A 460 -19.92 23.17 20.14
CA LYS A 460 -19.04 23.90 19.21
C LYS A 460 -19.31 25.39 19.26
N GLN A 461 -18.27 26.19 19.33
CA GLN A 461 -18.32 27.63 19.33
C GLN A 461 -18.27 28.18 17.91
N ASN A 462 -19.06 29.26 17.70
CA ASN A 462 -18.99 30.06 16.50
C ASN A 462 -19.19 31.54 16.87
N VAL A 463 -19.05 32.44 15.91
CA VAL A 463 -19.11 33.87 16.11
C VAL A 463 -20.45 34.40 15.60
N PHE A 464 -21.18 35.09 16.46
CA PHE A 464 -22.33 35.93 16.10
C PHE A 464 -21.84 37.35 15.84
N THR A 465 -22.28 37.98 14.78
CA THR A 465 -21.83 39.33 14.39
C THR A 465 -23.00 40.27 14.38
N THR A 466 -22.85 41.40 15.07
CA THR A 466 -23.85 42.48 15.15
C THR A 466 -23.64 43.60 14.13
N GLN A 467 -22.47 43.64 13.46
CA GLN A 467 -22.21 44.58 12.38
C GLN A 467 -22.80 44.08 11.07
N GLY A 468 -23.90 44.69 10.65
CA GLY A 468 -24.32 44.74 9.26
C GLY A 468 -23.41 45.69 8.54
N GLN A 469 -22.85 45.21 7.46
CA GLN A 469 -22.09 45.82 6.37
C GLN A 469 -21.04 46.41 6.46
#